data_9b43d0fae98c55cc7da7e67f64881f5f
#
_entry.id   9b43d0fae98c55cc7da7e67f64881f5f
#
_cell.length_a   1.000
_cell.length_b   1.000
_cell.length_c   1.000
_cell.angle_alpha   90.00
_cell.angle_beta   90.00
_cell.angle_gamma   90.00
#
_symmetry.space_group_name_H-M   'P 1'
#
loop_
_entity.id
_entity.type
_entity.pdbx_description
1 polymer ?
#
loop_
_entity_poly.entity_id
_entity_poly.type
_entity_poly.pdbx_seq_one_letter_code
_entity_poly.pdbx_strand_id
1 'polypeptide(L)'
;MNIGVFLLIEPFASVEVQLQRARQMGFRHADITDTNAGGSMLGSAGFSPTVSLDENPFEVRRLFEKYGMTPLTVCAHAALLEPSNPGKYGTAEIMKAVKFAAAIGIKDVVTTDTDPRSDWARSLTYEQSVFVIAEKLYTPVQMAADYGVRILLEPHGPITDSIKGLQDVFEMLGNPASLGVNLDTGNSWLGGADPVEMARVFKDKIHHIHWKDLGPEWQARRGTEYGCGFSTIALGDGVIDIKGVCEVLRDADIESSTLEIVGSEDILKRSVKYLRANGL
;
A
#
# COMPACT_ATOMS: atom_id res chain seq x y z
N MET A 1 13.53 9.23 -7.65
CA MET A 1 12.41 8.75 -6.81
C MET A 1 12.61 9.19 -5.35
N ASN A 2 11.56 9.69 -4.69
CA ASN A 2 11.55 9.99 -3.26
C ASN A 2 11.36 8.68 -2.48
N ILE A 3 12.24 8.38 -1.52
CA ILE A 3 12.11 7.22 -0.66
C ILE A 3 11.59 7.68 0.69
N GLY A 4 10.39 7.24 1.03
CA GLY A 4 9.73 7.47 2.31
C GLY A 4 9.83 6.28 3.25
N VAL A 5 9.14 6.41 4.38
CA VAL A 5 9.00 5.36 5.37
C VAL A 5 7.52 5.23 5.75
N PHE A 6 7.08 4.01 5.99
CA PHE A 6 5.77 3.78 6.56
C PHE A 6 5.78 4.21 8.03
N LEU A 7 4.75 4.94 8.47
CA LEU A 7 4.69 5.46 9.84
C LEU A 7 4.37 4.36 10.87
N LEU A 8 5.18 3.31 10.88
CA LEU A 8 5.13 2.18 11.80
C LEU A 8 6.49 1.83 12.38
N ILE A 9 7.39 2.82 12.46
CA ILE A 9 8.73 2.65 13.04
C ILE A 9 8.63 2.21 14.51
N GLU A 10 7.68 2.79 15.23
CA GLU A 10 7.33 2.42 16.62
C GLU A 10 5.82 2.11 16.69
N PRO A 11 5.39 0.85 16.54
CA PRO A 11 3.98 0.49 16.36
C PRO A 11 3.00 0.95 17.43
N PHE A 12 3.49 1.25 18.63
CA PHE A 12 2.66 1.68 19.77
C PHE A 12 2.76 3.18 20.08
N ALA A 13 3.48 3.95 19.28
CA ALA A 13 3.62 5.38 19.43
C ALA A 13 2.66 6.14 18.49
N SER A 14 2.30 7.38 18.87
CA SER A 14 1.42 8.23 18.05
C SER A 14 2.06 8.62 16.71
N VAL A 15 1.22 9.05 15.75
CA VAL A 15 1.68 9.57 14.45
C VAL A 15 2.73 10.67 14.63
N GLU A 16 2.54 11.56 15.61
CA GLU A 16 3.49 12.63 15.91
C GLU A 16 4.88 12.10 16.28
N VAL A 17 4.94 11.07 17.14
CA VAL A 17 6.21 10.42 17.52
C VAL A 17 6.84 9.74 16.30
N GLN A 18 6.04 9.09 15.45
CA GLN A 18 6.53 8.48 14.21
C GLN A 18 7.19 9.51 13.29
N LEU A 19 6.53 10.65 13.06
CA LEU A 19 7.07 11.74 12.23
C LEU A 19 8.37 12.28 12.80
N GLN A 20 8.43 12.49 14.11
CA GLN A 20 9.64 12.93 14.78
C GLN A 20 10.80 11.95 14.58
N ARG A 21 10.53 10.65 14.77
CA ARG A 21 11.52 9.58 14.58
C ARG A 21 11.99 9.48 13.13
N ALA A 22 11.06 9.42 12.19
CA ALA A 22 11.38 9.39 10.76
C ALA A 22 12.26 10.59 10.38
N ARG A 23 11.92 11.77 10.89
CA ARG A 23 12.69 12.99 10.64
C ARG A 23 14.10 12.93 11.22
N GLN A 24 14.26 12.42 12.44
CA GLN A 24 15.57 12.22 13.09
C GLN A 24 16.45 11.23 12.31
N MET A 25 15.86 10.19 11.73
CA MET A 25 16.55 9.22 10.86
C MET A 25 16.91 9.79 9.47
N GLY A 26 16.47 11.00 9.14
CA GLY A 26 16.79 11.69 7.88
C GLY A 26 15.70 11.58 6.80
N PHE A 27 14.58 10.91 7.06
CA PHE A 27 13.46 10.85 6.11
C PHE A 27 12.77 12.20 5.97
N ARG A 28 12.20 12.43 4.80
CA ARG A 28 11.41 13.62 4.44
C ARG A 28 10.01 13.26 4.00
N HIS A 29 9.74 11.99 3.76
CA HIS A 29 8.51 11.48 3.16
C HIS A 29 8.00 10.30 3.98
N ALA A 30 6.67 10.17 4.06
CA ALA A 30 6.05 9.06 4.76
C ALA A 30 4.64 8.77 4.24
N ASP A 31 4.22 7.51 4.36
CA ASP A 31 2.85 7.10 4.11
C ASP A 31 1.99 7.23 5.37
N ILE A 32 0.72 7.50 5.15
CA ILE A 32 -0.30 7.58 6.19
C ILE A 32 -1.13 6.29 6.19
N THR A 33 -1.28 5.73 7.37
CA THR A 33 -2.20 4.62 7.62
C THR A 33 -3.49 5.15 8.23
N ASP A 34 -4.64 4.73 7.68
CA ASP A 34 -5.94 5.08 8.20
C ASP A 34 -6.34 4.29 9.46
N THR A 35 -7.08 4.94 10.33
CA THR A 35 -7.94 4.27 11.31
C THR A 35 -9.36 4.69 11.07
N ASN A 36 -10.10 3.89 10.35
CA ASN A 36 -11.52 4.17 10.21
C ASN A 36 -12.34 3.57 11.36
N ALA A 37 -13.52 4.14 11.63
CA ALA A 37 -14.43 3.64 12.65
C ALA A 37 -14.85 2.17 12.43
N GLY A 38 -14.70 1.65 11.23
CA GLY A 38 -14.83 0.23 10.90
C GLY A 38 -13.57 -0.60 11.18
N GLY A 39 -12.52 0.03 11.65
CA GLY A 39 -11.23 -0.55 11.93
C GLY A 39 -10.37 -0.67 10.68
N SER A 40 -9.33 0.15 10.57
CA SER A 40 -8.21 -0.26 9.75
C SER A 40 -7.72 -1.60 10.28
N MET A 41 -7.16 -2.40 9.42
CA MET A 41 -6.55 -3.68 9.81
C MET A 41 -5.50 -3.45 10.92
N LEU A 42 -4.76 -2.36 10.85
CA LEU A 42 -3.73 -1.99 11.82
C LEU A 42 -4.30 -1.50 13.15
N GLY A 43 -5.36 -0.69 13.14
CA GLY A 43 -6.05 -0.26 14.36
C GLY A 43 -6.68 -1.45 15.10
N SER A 44 -7.27 -2.41 14.40
CA SER A 44 -7.81 -3.63 15.01
C SER A 44 -6.73 -4.57 15.54
N ALA A 45 -5.50 -4.47 15.04
CA ALA A 45 -4.33 -5.19 15.56
C ALA A 45 -3.66 -4.48 16.75
N GLY A 46 -4.17 -3.31 17.18
CA GLY A 46 -3.65 -2.56 18.31
C GLY A 46 -2.50 -1.60 18.00
N PHE A 47 -2.24 -1.30 16.74
CA PHE A 47 -1.25 -0.31 16.36
C PHE A 47 -1.80 1.11 16.54
N SER A 48 -0.98 2.00 17.12
CA SER A 48 -1.39 3.36 17.48
C SER A 48 -1.13 4.44 16.41
N PRO A 49 -0.18 4.27 15.46
CA PRO A 49 0.18 5.35 14.54
C PRO A 49 -0.73 5.40 13.31
N THR A 50 -2.01 5.57 13.53
CA THR A 50 -3.01 5.65 12.46
C THR A 50 -3.72 7.00 12.49
N VAL A 51 -4.24 7.42 11.36
CA VAL A 51 -4.99 8.65 11.19
C VAL A 51 -6.45 8.32 10.90
N SER A 52 -7.37 8.92 11.63
CA SER A 52 -8.79 8.75 11.31
C SER A 52 -9.17 9.56 10.07
N LEU A 53 -9.82 8.89 9.10
CA LEU A 53 -10.34 9.57 7.91
C LEU A 53 -11.57 10.45 8.22
N ASP A 54 -12.10 10.37 9.44
CA ASP A 54 -13.19 11.23 9.94
C ASP A 54 -12.65 12.47 10.67
N GLU A 55 -11.34 12.57 10.91
CA GLU A 55 -10.72 13.74 11.51
C GLU A 55 -10.54 14.90 10.52
N ASN A 56 -10.16 16.06 11.08
CA ASN A 56 -9.83 17.22 10.26
C ASN A 56 -8.50 17.00 9.49
N PRO A 57 -8.54 16.78 8.17
CA PRO A 57 -7.32 16.48 7.41
C PRO A 57 -6.26 17.57 7.48
N PHE A 58 -6.67 18.83 7.67
CA PHE A 58 -5.74 19.96 7.77
C PHE A 58 -4.92 19.94 9.06
N GLU A 59 -5.38 19.27 10.13
CA GLU A 59 -4.56 19.05 11.32
C GLU A 59 -3.42 18.08 11.04
N VAL A 60 -3.72 17.00 10.32
CA VAL A 60 -2.71 16.03 9.87
C VAL A 60 -1.68 16.74 8.96
N ARG A 61 -2.13 17.56 8.01
CA ARG A 61 -1.24 18.33 7.15
C ARG A 61 -0.31 19.24 7.98
N ARG A 62 -0.85 20.01 8.94
CA ARG A 62 -0.04 20.86 9.83
C ARG A 62 0.97 20.06 10.66
N LEU A 63 0.61 18.84 11.05
CA LEU A 63 1.50 17.95 11.77
C LEU A 63 2.71 17.54 10.89
N PHE A 64 2.47 17.18 9.64
CA PHE A 64 3.55 16.91 8.68
C PHE A 64 4.42 18.13 8.43
N GLU A 65 3.81 19.29 8.22
CA GLU A 65 4.51 20.58 8.04
C GLU A 65 5.39 20.91 9.25
N LYS A 66 4.89 20.72 10.49
CA LYS A 66 5.64 20.95 11.74
C LYS A 66 6.96 20.19 11.78
N TYR A 67 6.99 18.97 11.25
CA TYR A 67 8.19 18.12 11.22
C TYR A 67 8.97 18.23 9.91
N GLY A 68 8.55 19.08 8.96
CA GLY A 68 9.17 19.20 7.63
C GLY A 68 9.14 17.88 6.86
N MET A 69 8.02 17.16 6.99
CA MET A 69 7.73 15.91 6.30
C MET A 69 6.67 16.12 5.22
N THR A 70 6.68 15.29 4.19
CA THR A 70 5.68 15.28 3.11
C THR A 70 4.95 13.94 3.13
N PRO A 71 3.62 13.90 3.24
CA PRO A 71 2.87 12.67 3.08
C PRO A 71 2.87 12.22 1.61
N LEU A 72 2.98 10.92 1.35
CA LEU A 72 3.03 10.35 0.01
C LEU A 72 1.70 9.70 -0.38
N THR A 73 1.23 8.77 0.44
CA THR A 73 -0.02 8.04 0.20
C THR A 73 -0.90 8.01 1.45
N VAL A 74 -2.17 7.69 1.25
CA VAL A 74 -3.10 7.29 2.31
C VAL A 74 -3.48 5.83 2.05
N CYS A 75 -3.16 4.95 2.99
CA CYS A 75 -3.57 3.56 2.92
C CYS A 75 -4.99 3.40 3.48
N ALA A 76 -5.94 3.02 2.63
CA ALA A 76 -7.32 2.71 2.95
C ALA A 76 -7.58 1.23 2.66
N HIS A 77 -7.09 0.35 3.54
CA HIS A 77 -7.18 -1.11 3.38
C HIS A 77 -8.61 -1.60 3.60
N ALA A 78 -9.41 -1.50 2.54
CA ALA A 78 -10.76 -2.01 2.51
C ALA A 78 -10.76 -3.48 2.10
N ALA A 79 -11.41 -4.33 2.89
CA ALA A 79 -11.57 -5.74 2.56
C ALA A 79 -12.60 -5.90 1.41
N LEU A 80 -12.16 -5.72 0.16
CA LEU A 80 -13.04 -5.61 -1.00
C LEU A 80 -13.83 -6.89 -1.29
N LEU A 81 -13.33 -8.06 -0.92
CA LEU A 81 -14.02 -9.34 -1.08
C LEU A 81 -15.04 -9.63 0.03
N GLU A 82 -14.97 -8.93 1.17
CA GLU A 82 -15.92 -9.15 2.25
C GLU A 82 -17.29 -8.53 1.96
N PRO A 83 -18.40 -9.15 2.43
CA PRO A 83 -19.71 -8.55 2.30
C PRO A 83 -19.76 -7.22 3.04
N SER A 84 -20.36 -6.23 2.41
CA SER A 84 -20.59 -4.93 3.06
C SER A 84 -21.56 -5.08 4.24
N ASN A 85 -21.20 -4.48 5.36
CA ASN A 85 -22.06 -4.39 6.54
C ASN A 85 -22.00 -2.98 7.13
N PRO A 86 -22.92 -2.59 8.04
CA PRO A 86 -22.97 -1.23 8.58
C PRO A 86 -21.68 -0.71 9.24
N GLY A 87 -20.80 -1.59 9.67
CA GLY A 87 -19.53 -1.22 10.28
C GLY A 87 -18.32 -1.25 9.35
N LYS A 88 -18.47 -1.75 8.12
CA LYS A 88 -17.32 -2.00 7.21
C LYS A 88 -17.69 -1.80 5.75
N TYR A 89 -17.97 -0.57 5.38
CA TYR A 89 -18.21 -0.21 3.99
C TYR A 89 -16.89 0.11 3.28
N GLY A 90 -16.24 -0.87 2.67
CA GLY A 90 -14.97 -0.68 1.97
C GLY A 90 -15.01 0.46 0.96
N THR A 91 -16.07 0.55 0.15
CA THR A 91 -16.32 1.65 -0.79
C THR A 91 -16.37 3.02 -0.09
N ALA A 92 -17.09 3.13 1.03
CA ALA A 92 -17.18 4.39 1.78
C ALA A 92 -15.82 4.77 2.40
N GLU A 93 -15.06 3.81 2.84
CA GLU A 93 -13.72 4.00 3.39
C GLU A 93 -12.76 4.57 2.35
N ILE A 94 -12.73 3.98 1.16
CA ILE A 94 -11.93 4.47 0.04
C ILE A 94 -12.36 5.88 -0.37
N MET A 95 -13.67 6.16 -0.44
CA MET A 95 -14.16 7.51 -0.77
C MET A 95 -13.80 8.55 0.30
N LYS A 96 -13.77 8.18 1.58
CA LYS A 96 -13.25 9.06 2.64
C LYS A 96 -11.76 9.33 2.44
N ALA A 97 -10.97 8.30 2.15
CA ALA A 97 -9.54 8.44 1.89
C ALA A 97 -9.25 9.34 0.68
N VAL A 98 -10.04 9.23 -0.40
CA VAL A 98 -9.94 10.13 -1.56
C VAL A 98 -10.14 11.59 -1.17
N LYS A 99 -11.20 11.89 -0.41
CA LYS A 99 -11.45 13.26 0.08
C LYS A 99 -10.33 13.76 1.00
N PHE A 100 -9.89 12.90 1.91
CA PHE A 100 -8.82 13.21 2.85
C PHE A 100 -7.52 13.50 2.10
N ALA A 101 -7.11 12.63 1.17
CA ALA A 101 -5.93 12.78 0.34
C ALA A 101 -5.95 14.10 -0.45
N ALA A 102 -7.05 14.38 -1.15
CA ALA A 102 -7.22 15.62 -1.90
C ALA A 102 -7.10 16.86 -1.01
N ALA A 103 -7.68 16.84 0.21
CA ALA A 103 -7.65 17.97 1.14
C ALA A 103 -6.23 18.34 1.61
N ILE A 104 -5.32 17.37 1.66
CA ILE A 104 -3.94 17.59 2.11
C ILE A 104 -2.89 17.51 1.01
N GLY A 105 -3.31 17.34 -0.25
CA GLY A 105 -2.43 17.37 -1.41
C GLY A 105 -1.76 16.03 -1.74
N ILE A 106 -2.25 14.93 -1.19
CA ILE A 106 -1.82 13.57 -1.56
C ILE A 106 -2.51 13.16 -2.85
N LYS A 107 -1.75 12.57 -3.77
CA LYS A 107 -2.25 12.13 -5.09
C LYS A 107 -2.73 10.67 -5.10
N ASP A 108 -2.30 9.85 -4.15
CA ASP A 108 -2.46 8.40 -4.21
C ASP A 108 -3.10 7.85 -2.93
N VAL A 109 -4.14 7.04 -3.13
CA VAL A 109 -4.82 6.26 -2.08
C VAL A 109 -4.58 4.79 -2.37
N VAL A 110 -4.03 4.06 -1.42
CA VAL A 110 -3.73 2.63 -1.55
C VAL A 110 -4.85 1.79 -0.96
N THR A 111 -5.31 0.78 -1.67
CA THR A 111 -6.30 -0.20 -1.20
C THR A 111 -6.04 -1.59 -1.77
N THR A 112 -6.75 -2.60 -1.27
CA THR A 112 -6.51 -4.01 -1.63
C THR A 112 -7.76 -4.88 -1.42
N ASP A 113 -7.74 -6.13 -1.93
CA ASP A 113 -8.82 -7.09 -1.73
C ASP A 113 -8.73 -7.86 -0.40
N THR A 114 -7.57 -7.99 0.19
CA THR A 114 -7.25 -8.75 1.40
C THR A 114 -7.56 -10.25 1.34
N ASP A 115 -6.99 -11.03 2.25
CA ASP A 115 -7.29 -12.45 2.41
C ASP A 115 -8.76 -12.65 2.83
N PRO A 116 -9.55 -13.48 2.11
CA PRO A 116 -10.96 -13.71 2.42
C PRO A 116 -11.17 -14.32 3.82
N ARG A 117 -11.99 -13.67 4.64
CA ARG A 117 -12.24 -14.09 6.03
C ARG A 117 -13.59 -14.75 6.24
N SER A 118 -14.64 -14.29 5.53
CA SER A 118 -15.97 -14.88 5.62
C SER A 118 -16.12 -16.12 4.74
N ASP A 119 -17.05 -17.00 5.09
CA ASP A 119 -17.37 -18.16 4.25
C ASP A 119 -17.94 -17.72 2.90
N TRP A 120 -18.66 -16.61 2.88
CA TRP A 120 -19.16 -16.02 1.64
C TRP A 120 -17.99 -15.62 0.73
N ALA A 121 -17.03 -14.85 1.22
CA ALA A 121 -15.88 -14.40 0.43
C ALA A 121 -15.05 -15.58 -0.08
N ARG A 122 -14.85 -16.60 0.77
CA ARG A 122 -14.15 -17.84 0.39
C ARG A 122 -14.91 -18.69 -0.64
N SER A 123 -16.23 -18.52 -0.75
CA SER A 123 -17.05 -19.27 -1.72
C SER A 123 -17.13 -18.64 -3.10
N LEU A 124 -16.61 -17.42 -3.28
CA LEU A 124 -16.61 -16.73 -4.57
C LEU A 124 -15.72 -17.46 -5.58
N THR A 125 -16.21 -17.59 -6.83
CA THR A 125 -15.33 -17.97 -7.93
C THR A 125 -14.37 -16.83 -8.27
N TYR A 126 -13.35 -17.11 -9.07
CA TYR A 126 -12.42 -16.10 -9.54
C TYR A 126 -13.15 -14.93 -10.24
N GLU A 127 -14.06 -15.23 -11.17
CA GLU A 127 -14.83 -14.23 -11.92
C GLU A 127 -15.75 -13.42 -11.01
N GLN A 128 -16.36 -14.06 -10.01
CA GLN A 128 -17.16 -13.37 -9.01
C GLN A 128 -16.31 -12.43 -8.16
N SER A 129 -15.10 -12.84 -7.79
CA SER A 129 -14.16 -12.02 -7.02
C SER A 129 -13.72 -10.78 -7.80
N VAL A 130 -13.34 -10.95 -9.08
CA VAL A 130 -13.01 -9.84 -9.97
C VAL A 130 -14.18 -8.87 -10.12
N PHE A 131 -15.40 -9.39 -10.33
CA PHE A 131 -16.61 -8.58 -10.45
C PHE A 131 -16.89 -7.80 -9.14
N VAL A 132 -16.81 -8.44 -7.99
CA VAL A 132 -17.08 -7.81 -6.68
C VAL A 132 -16.08 -6.68 -6.41
N ILE A 133 -14.80 -6.88 -6.72
CA ILE A 133 -13.77 -5.84 -6.57
C ILE A 133 -14.05 -4.67 -7.51
N ALA A 134 -14.30 -4.95 -8.78
CA ALA A 134 -14.58 -3.92 -9.78
C ALA A 134 -15.86 -3.13 -9.46
N GLU A 135 -16.93 -3.79 -9.02
CA GLU A 135 -18.18 -3.15 -8.61
C GLU A 135 -17.95 -2.19 -7.45
N LYS A 136 -17.22 -2.62 -6.41
CA LYS A 136 -16.92 -1.77 -5.26
C LYS A 136 -15.99 -0.60 -5.58
N LEU A 137 -15.11 -0.75 -6.56
CA LEU A 137 -14.18 0.30 -6.98
C LEU A 137 -14.77 1.26 -8.02
N TYR A 138 -15.88 0.91 -8.68
CA TYR A 138 -16.44 1.71 -9.77
C TYR A 138 -16.66 3.17 -9.39
N THR A 139 -17.45 3.42 -8.33
CA THR A 139 -17.71 4.79 -7.85
C THR A 139 -16.47 5.46 -7.24
N PRO A 140 -15.67 4.81 -6.36
CA PRO A 140 -14.43 5.39 -5.86
C PRO A 140 -13.45 5.85 -6.94
N VAL A 141 -13.29 5.08 -8.01
CA VAL A 141 -12.36 5.40 -9.11
C VAL A 141 -12.82 6.64 -9.89
N GLN A 142 -14.12 6.77 -10.15
CA GLN A 142 -14.68 7.98 -10.77
C GLN A 142 -14.51 9.20 -9.86
N MET A 143 -14.82 9.05 -8.58
CA MET A 143 -14.63 10.11 -7.60
C MET A 143 -13.14 10.50 -7.48
N ALA A 144 -12.22 9.56 -7.51
CA ALA A 144 -10.79 9.85 -7.48
C ALA A 144 -10.38 10.73 -8.67
N ALA A 145 -10.90 10.45 -9.88
CA ALA A 145 -10.67 11.29 -11.06
C ALA A 145 -11.16 12.72 -10.85
N ASP A 146 -12.37 12.91 -10.30
CA ASP A 146 -12.94 14.23 -10.03
C ASP A 146 -12.12 15.03 -9.00
N TYR A 147 -11.50 14.35 -8.04
CA TYR A 147 -10.68 14.97 -7.00
C TYR A 147 -9.19 15.11 -7.38
N GLY A 148 -8.79 14.64 -8.58
CA GLY A 148 -7.38 14.63 -9.00
C GLY A 148 -6.50 13.69 -8.18
N VAL A 149 -7.09 12.62 -7.65
CA VAL A 149 -6.45 11.55 -6.87
C VAL A 149 -6.47 10.26 -7.67
N ARG A 150 -5.54 9.35 -7.43
CA ARG A 150 -5.54 7.99 -7.96
C ARG A 150 -5.83 6.98 -6.85
N ILE A 151 -6.47 5.89 -7.21
CA ILE A 151 -6.56 4.70 -6.38
C ILE A 151 -5.51 3.72 -6.88
N LEU A 152 -4.66 3.24 -5.99
CA LEU A 152 -3.64 2.25 -6.29
C LEU A 152 -4.02 0.92 -5.66
N LEU A 153 -4.13 -0.12 -6.48
CA LEU A 153 -4.32 -1.48 -5.98
C LEU A 153 -2.98 -2.05 -5.53
N GLU A 154 -2.96 -2.52 -4.31
CA GLU A 154 -1.80 -3.17 -3.71
C GLU A 154 -1.99 -4.70 -3.74
N PRO A 155 -0.98 -5.47 -4.15
CA PRO A 155 -0.94 -6.91 -3.91
C PRO A 155 -1.10 -7.23 -2.43
N HIS A 156 -2.20 -7.92 -2.07
CA HIS A 156 -2.47 -8.29 -0.67
C HIS A 156 -3.62 -9.30 -0.54
N GLY A 157 -4.03 -9.95 -1.61
CA GLY A 157 -5.12 -10.91 -1.61
C GLY A 157 -5.19 -11.69 -2.93
N PRO A 158 -6.11 -12.66 -3.03
CA PRO A 158 -6.10 -13.67 -4.09
C PRO A 158 -6.23 -13.10 -5.52
N ILE A 159 -6.75 -11.89 -5.67
CA ILE A 159 -6.89 -11.25 -6.98
C ILE A 159 -5.74 -10.27 -7.21
N THR A 160 -5.46 -9.38 -6.25
CA THR A 160 -4.43 -8.34 -6.43
C THR A 160 -3.00 -8.88 -6.40
N ASP A 161 -2.74 -10.04 -5.77
CA ASP A 161 -1.44 -10.72 -5.80
C ASP A 161 -1.15 -11.42 -7.14
N SER A 162 -2.10 -11.40 -8.08
CA SER A 162 -1.96 -12.03 -9.39
C SER A 162 -1.93 -10.99 -10.50
N ILE A 163 -0.97 -11.12 -11.42
CA ILE A 163 -0.89 -10.28 -12.62
C ILE A 163 -2.20 -10.33 -13.40
N LYS A 164 -2.73 -11.55 -13.61
CA LYS A 164 -4.01 -11.74 -14.30
C LYS A 164 -5.16 -11.08 -13.56
N GLY A 165 -5.21 -11.21 -12.23
CA GLY A 165 -6.29 -10.63 -11.42
C GLY A 165 -6.30 -9.11 -11.50
N LEU A 166 -5.14 -8.46 -11.38
CA LEU A 166 -5.03 -7.01 -11.58
C LEU A 166 -5.46 -6.60 -12.99
N GLN A 167 -5.00 -7.31 -14.04
CA GLN A 167 -5.39 -7.02 -15.42
C GLN A 167 -6.90 -7.12 -15.61
N ASP A 168 -7.54 -8.16 -15.12
CA ASP A 168 -8.98 -8.37 -15.26
C ASP A 168 -9.80 -7.30 -14.53
N VAL A 169 -9.36 -6.86 -13.33
CA VAL A 169 -10.00 -5.74 -12.61
C VAL A 169 -9.83 -4.42 -13.38
N PHE A 170 -8.64 -4.13 -13.90
CA PHE A 170 -8.38 -2.95 -14.73
C PHE A 170 -9.25 -2.95 -15.99
N GLU A 171 -9.32 -4.08 -16.69
CA GLU A 171 -10.14 -4.22 -17.90
C GLU A 171 -11.62 -4.02 -17.60
N MET A 172 -12.15 -4.64 -16.54
CA MET A 172 -13.55 -4.51 -16.15
C MET A 172 -13.92 -3.08 -15.80
N LEU A 173 -13.00 -2.28 -15.26
CA LEU A 173 -13.19 -0.85 -14.97
C LEU A 173 -12.89 0.06 -16.16
N GLY A 174 -12.48 -0.47 -17.31
CA GLY A 174 -12.18 0.31 -18.52
C GLY A 174 -10.82 1.01 -18.48
N ASN A 175 -9.88 0.54 -17.67
CA ASN A 175 -8.50 1.06 -17.57
C ASN A 175 -8.40 2.58 -17.27
N PRO A 176 -9.15 3.14 -16.33
CA PRO A 176 -9.17 4.59 -16.09
C PRO A 176 -7.81 5.08 -15.59
N ALA A 177 -7.48 6.34 -15.93
CA ALA A 177 -6.21 6.96 -15.50
C ALA A 177 -6.12 7.19 -13.98
N SER A 178 -7.27 7.20 -13.29
CA SER A 178 -7.36 7.32 -11.83
C SER A 178 -7.17 5.98 -11.08
N LEU A 179 -6.86 4.90 -11.80
CA LEU A 179 -6.57 3.58 -11.22
C LEU A 179 -5.14 3.17 -11.60
N GLY A 180 -4.35 2.80 -10.61
CA GLY A 180 -2.95 2.36 -10.76
C GLY A 180 -2.60 1.21 -9.83
N VAL A 181 -1.31 0.95 -9.70
CA VAL A 181 -0.74 -0.11 -8.86
C VAL A 181 0.20 0.52 -7.84
N ASN A 182 0.05 0.13 -6.58
CA ASN A 182 1.10 0.19 -5.58
C ASN A 182 1.80 -1.17 -5.58
N LEU A 183 3.02 -1.24 -6.12
CA LEU A 183 3.75 -2.50 -6.14
C LEU A 183 4.33 -2.78 -4.75
N ASP A 184 3.73 -3.71 -4.02
CA ASP A 184 4.33 -4.26 -2.81
C ASP A 184 5.16 -5.49 -3.15
N THR A 185 6.47 -5.39 -2.92
CA THR A 185 7.41 -6.45 -3.29
C THR A 185 7.30 -7.69 -2.41
N GLY A 186 6.97 -7.52 -1.13
CA GLY A 186 6.80 -8.63 -0.18
C GLY A 186 5.48 -9.36 -0.36
N ASN A 187 4.39 -8.62 -0.43
CA ASN A 187 3.06 -9.20 -0.59
C ASN A 187 2.94 -9.95 -1.91
N SER A 188 3.32 -9.32 -3.04
CA SER A 188 3.28 -9.98 -4.34
C SER A 188 4.11 -11.27 -4.37
N TRP A 189 5.31 -11.26 -3.77
CA TRP A 189 6.14 -12.46 -3.68
C TRP A 189 5.47 -13.53 -2.81
N LEU A 190 4.92 -13.16 -1.65
CA LEU A 190 4.25 -14.12 -0.74
C LEU A 190 3.03 -14.74 -1.39
N GLY A 191 2.19 -13.96 -2.07
CA GLY A 191 1.01 -14.44 -2.81
C GLY A 191 1.36 -15.33 -4.02
N GLY A 192 2.63 -15.47 -4.35
CA GLY A 192 3.12 -16.40 -5.37
C GLY A 192 3.54 -15.76 -6.68
N ALA A 193 3.27 -14.45 -6.88
CA ALA A 193 3.74 -13.74 -8.08
C ALA A 193 5.26 -13.53 -8.07
N ASP A 194 5.79 -13.18 -9.23
CA ASP A 194 7.14 -12.65 -9.37
C ASP A 194 7.09 -11.12 -9.37
N PRO A 195 7.64 -10.43 -8.34
CA PRO A 195 7.63 -8.97 -8.28
C PRO A 195 8.33 -8.30 -9.47
N VAL A 196 9.35 -8.94 -10.04
CA VAL A 196 10.05 -8.43 -11.23
C VAL A 196 9.15 -8.48 -12.46
N GLU A 197 8.43 -9.58 -12.64
CA GLU A 197 7.46 -9.70 -13.75
C GLU A 197 6.27 -8.77 -13.56
N MET A 198 5.75 -8.65 -12.33
CA MET A 198 4.69 -7.70 -12.01
C MET A 198 5.13 -6.26 -12.30
N ALA A 199 6.36 -5.88 -11.90
CA ALA A 199 6.95 -4.59 -12.23
C ALA A 199 7.02 -4.35 -13.74
N ARG A 200 7.38 -5.38 -14.51
CA ARG A 200 7.49 -5.29 -15.97
C ARG A 200 6.13 -5.10 -16.64
N VAL A 201 5.14 -5.89 -16.23
CA VAL A 201 3.78 -5.85 -16.81
C VAL A 201 3.05 -4.55 -16.50
N PHE A 202 3.22 -4.04 -15.27
CA PHE A 202 2.51 -2.84 -14.81
C PHE A 202 3.38 -1.58 -14.76
N LYS A 203 4.55 -1.56 -15.44
CA LYS A 203 5.51 -0.44 -15.40
C LYS A 203 4.84 0.94 -15.55
N ASP A 204 3.91 1.07 -16.49
CA ASP A 204 3.21 2.32 -16.78
C ASP A 204 1.99 2.59 -15.88
N LYS A 205 1.66 1.67 -14.99
CA LYS A 205 0.56 1.75 -14.03
C LYS A 205 1.03 1.84 -12.59
N ILE A 206 2.31 1.54 -12.33
CA ILE A 206 2.90 1.68 -10.99
C ILE A 206 3.17 3.15 -10.73
N HIS A 207 2.53 3.68 -9.69
CA HIS A 207 2.73 5.06 -9.24
C HIS A 207 3.38 5.16 -7.87
N HIS A 208 3.34 4.07 -7.09
CA HIS A 208 3.99 3.95 -5.80
C HIS A 208 4.51 2.53 -5.58
N ILE A 209 5.46 2.38 -4.67
CA ILE A 209 6.05 1.08 -4.35
C ILE A 209 6.17 0.96 -2.83
N HIS A 210 5.69 -0.15 -2.29
CA HIS A 210 6.02 -0.61 -0.95
C HIS A 210 7.18 -1.60 -1.01
N TRP A 211 8.29 -1.23 -0.42
CA TRP A 211 9.48 -2.05 -0.41
C TRP A 211 9.51 -2.95 0.83
N LYS A 212 9.48 -4.24 0.61
CA LYS A 212 9.66 -5.28 1.60
C LYS A 212 10.63 -6.33 1.08
N ASP A 213 11.40 -6.93 1.97
CA ASP A 213 12.15 -8.15 1.68
C ASP A 213 11.83 -9.18 2.77
N LEU A 214 11.84 -10.46 2.43
CA LEU A 214 11.44 -11.53 3.32
C LEU A 214 12.56 -12.54 3.45
N GLY A 215 12.76 -13.04 4.66
CA GLY A 215 13.76 -14.08 4.91
C GLY A 215 13.36 -15.45 4.34
N PRO A 216 14.31 -16.40 4.28
CA PRO A 216 14.06 -17.73 3.73
C PRO A 216 13.00 -18.53 4.48
N GLU A 217 12.69 -18.18 5.73
CA GLU A 217 11.62 -18.80 6.54
C GLU A 217 10.22 -18.61 5.94
N TRP A 218 10.03 -17.62 5.07
CA TRP A 218 8.78 -17.36 4.39
C TRP A 218 8.55 -18.25 3.16
N GLN A 219 9.59 -18.94 2.67
CA GLN A 219 9.53 -19.73 1.45
C GLN A 219 8.42 -20.80 1.45
N ALA A 220 8.20 -21.45 2.60
CA ALA A 220 7.18 -22.49 2.73
C ALA A 220 5.73 -21.95 2.69
N ARG A 221 5.55 -20.64 2.87
CA ARG A 221 4.25 -19.97 2.91
C ARG A 221 3.90 -19.32 1.57
N ARG A 222 4.87 -19.18 0.69
CA ARG A 222 4.71 -18.56 -0.62
C ARG A 222 3.65 -19.25 -1.46
N GLY A 223 2.70 -18.49 -2.01
CA GLY A 223 1.58 -18.97 -2.81
C GLY A 223 0.43 -19.60 -2.03
N THR A 224 0.51 -19.59 -0.69
CA THR A 224 -0.53 -20.14 0.19
C THR A 224 -1.10 -19.11 1.17
N GLU A 225 -0.44 -17.98 1.31
CA GLU A 225 -0.83 -16.90 2.20
C GLU A 225 -0.75 -15.56 1.47
N TYR A 226 -1.53 -14.60 1.94
CA TYR A 226 -1.59 -13.23 1.39
C TYR A 226 -1.28 -12.22 2.49
N GLY A 227 -0.52 -11.17 2.12
CA GLY A 227 -0.19 -10.10 3.05
C GLY A 227 0.83 -10.47 4.12
N CYS A 228 2.09 -10.15 3.89
CA CYS A 228 3.18 -10.48 4.83
C CYS A 228 3.30 -9.52 6.03
N GLY A 229 2.44 -8.48 6.10
CA GLY A 229 2.60 -7.42 7.09
C GLY A 229 3.86 -6.59 6.78
N PHE A 230 4.69 -6.35 7.80
CA PHE A 230 5.91 -5.55 7.66
C PHE A 230 7.15 -6.44 7.56
N SER A 231 8.11 -6.03 6.72
CA SER A 231 9.45 -6.62 6.75
C SER A 231 10.18 -6.25 8.05
N THR A 232 11.03 -7.15 8.53
CA THR A 232 11.90 -6.92 9.71
C THR A 232 13.38 -7.01 9.36
N ILE A 233 13.70 -7.13 8.07
CA ILE A 233 15.07 -7.21 7.53
C ILE A 233 15.33 -6.07 6.55
N ALA A 234 16.59 -5.78 6.28
CA ALA A 234 16.95 -4.79 5.27
C ALA A 234 16.76 -5.36 3.86
N LEU A 235 16.44 -4.48 2.90
CA LEU A 235 16.38 -4.85 1.50
C LEU A 235 17.72 -5.44 1.03
N GLY A 236 17.65 -6.56 0.34
CA GLY A 236 18.81 -7.32 -0.14
C GLY A 236 19.36 -8.36 0.85
N ASP A 237 18.81 -8.44 2.07
CA ASP A 237 19.15 -9.49 3.03
C ASP A 237 18.24 -10.73 2.90
N GLY A 238 17.14 -10.63 2.14
CA GLY A 238 16.13 -11.66 1.98
C GLY A 238 16.22 -12.44 0.67
N VAL A 239 15.09 -12.99 0.27
CA VAL A 239 14.95 -13.89 -0.89
C VAL A 239 14.27 -13.25 -2.09
N ILE A 240 13.80 -12.02 -1.98
CA ILE A 240 13.10 -11.31 -3.05
C ILE A 240 14.12 -10.63 -3.96
N ASP A 241 13.96 -10.75 -5.27
CA ASP A 241 14.82 -10.08 -6.25
C ASP A 241 14.50 -8.56 -6.33
N ILE A 242 14.78 -7.85 -5.25
CA ILE A 242 14.63 -6.39 -5.17
C ILE A 242 15.48 -5.70 -6.24
N LYS A 243 16.67 -6.23 -6.53
CA LYS A 243 17.54 -5.67 -7.58
C LYS A 243 16.90 -5.77 -8.96
N GLY A 244 16.30 -6.91 -9.30
CA GLY A 244 15.57 -7.07 -10.56
C GLY A 244 14.41 -6.09 -10.69
N VAL A 245 13.65 -5.85 -9.61
CA VAL A 245 12.60 -4.82 -9.58
C VAL A 245 13.19 -3.43 -9.85
N CYS A 246 14.28 -3.05 -9.17
CA CYS A 246 14.97 -1.78 -9.39
C CYS A 246 15.43 -1.62 -10.85
N GLU A 247 15.97 -2.68 -11.47
CA GLU A 247 16.42 -2.66 -12.87
C GLU A 247 15.27 -2.38 -13.85
N VAL A 248 14.10 -3.00 -13.63
CA VAL A 248 12.89 -2.75 -14.44
C VAL A 248 12.38 -1.34 -14.29
N LEU A 249 12.40 -0.79 -13.07
CA LEU A 249 11.76 0.49 -12.73
C LEU A 249 12.71 1.69 -12.79
N ARG A 250 13.99 1.50 -13.12
CA ARG A 250 15.01 2.57 -13.15
C ARG A 250 14.61 3.79 -14.00
N ASP A 251 14.00 3.53 -15.16
CA ASP A 251 13.60 4.58 -16.11
C ASP A 251 12.07 4.80 -16.08
N ALA A 252 11.38 4.32 -15.05
CA ALA A 252 9.96 4.55 -14.87
C ALA A 252 9.71 5.91 -14.20
N ASP A 253 8.61 6.57 -14.60
CA ASP A 253 8.21 7.86 -14.01
C ASP A 253 7.45 7.63 -12.69
N ILE A 254 8.18 7.12 -11.68
CA ILE A 254 7.64 6.87 -10.34
C ILE A 254 8.21 7.91 -9.39
N GLU A 255 7.33 8.78 -8.89
CA GLU A 255 7.75 9.92 -8.03
C GLU A 255 8.19 9.46 -6.64
N SER A 256 7.57 8.40 -6.09
CA SER A 256 7.75 8.02 -4.68
C SER A 256 7.67 6.52 -4.43
N SER A 257 8.29 6.12 -3.34
CA SER A 257 8.21 4.77 -2.79
C SER A 257 8.39 4.82 -1.28
N THR A 258 8.00 3.76 -0.58
CA THR A 258 8.04 3.68 0.87
C THR A 258 8.68 2.39 1.34
N LEU A 259 9.56 2.50 2.34
CA LEU A 259 10.04 1.33 3.09
C LEU A 259 8.94 0.87 4.05
N GLU A 260 8.36 -0.26 3.79
CA GLU A 260 7.40 -0.89 4.70
C GLU A 260 8.11 -1.92 5.59
N ILE A 261 9.00 -1.38 6.40
CA ILE A 261 9.93 -2.12 7.24
C ILE A 261 9.80 -1.61 8.68
N VAL A 262 9.56 -2.54 9.59
CA VAL A 262 9.60 -2.29 11.04
C VAL A 262 10.95 -2.76 11.57
N GLY A 263 11.71 -1.85 12.18
CA GLY A 263 13.03 -2.22 12.67
C GLY A 263 13.89 -1.04 13.09
N SER A 264 15.17 -1.34 13.29
CA SER A 264 16.14 -0.35 13.71
C SER A 264 16.46 0.68 12.62
N GLU A 265 16.97 1.82 13.03
CA GLU A 265 17.47 2.85 12.12
C GLU A 265 18.52 2.29 11.14
N ASP A 266 19.35 1.33 11.57
CA ASP A 266 20.34 0.66 10.71
C ASP A 266 19.67 -0.08 9.53
N ILE A 267 18.64 -0.88 9.81
CA ILE A 267 17.89 -1.61 8.78
C ILE A 267 17.31 -0.66 7.75
N LEU A 268 16.68 0.43 8.20
CA LEU A 268 16.10 1.44 7.31
C LEU A 268 17.17 2.14 6.45
N LYS A 269 18.28 2.57 7.06
CA LYS A 269 19.40 3.21 6.34
C LYS A 269 20.08 2.29 5.34
N ARG A 270 20.27 1.02 5.70
CA ARG A 270 20.81 0.00 4.78
C ARG A 270 19.90 -0.20 3.59
N SER A 271 18.58 -0.24 3.81
CA SER A 271 17.57 -0.36 2.76
C SER A 271 17.59 0.83 1.79
N VAL A 272 17.65 2.06 2.31
CA VAL A 272 17.83 3.26 1.46
C VAL A 272 19.11 3.18 0.65
N LYS A 273 20.22 2.81 1.28
CA LYS A 273 21.51 2.67 0.59
C LYS A 273 21.44 1.61 -0.51
N TYR A 274 20.75 0.50 -0.26
CA TYR A 274 20.56 -0.56 -1.23
C TYR A 274 19.80 -0.07 -2.47
N LEU A 275 18.66 0.61 -2.28
CA LEU A 275 17.88 1.19 -3.39
C LEU A 275 18.72 2.19 -4.20
N ARG A 276 19.42 3.11 -3.54
CA ARG A 276 20.31 4.08 -4.20
C ARG A 276 21.44 3.42 -5.01
N ALA A 277 22.04 2.34 -4.48
CA ALA A 277 23.08 1.58 -5.19
C ALA A 277 22.53 0.85 -6.42
N ASN A 278 21.23 0.58 -6.47
CA ASN A 278 20.56 -0.06 -7.61
C ASN A 278 19.83 0.95 -8.54
N GLY A 279 20.08 2.25 -8.37
CA GLY A 279 19.68 3.28 -9.32
C GLY A 279 18.36 3.99 -9.05
N LEU A 280 17.80 3.83 -7.83
CA LEU A 280 16.53 4.47 -7.43
C LEU A 280 16.72 5.60 -6.41
#